data_02a472037826b5d5cb505bd840b91a9a
#
_entry.id   02a472037826b5d5cb505bd840b91a9a
#
_cell.length_a   1.000
_cell.length_b   1.000
_cell.length_c   1.000
_cell.angle_alpha   90.00
_cell.angle_beta   90.00
_cell.angle_gamma   90.00
#
_symmetry.space_group_name_H-M   'P 1'
#
loop_
_entity.id
_entity.type
_entity.pdbx_description
1 polymer ?
#
loop_
_entity_poly.entity_id
_entity_poly.type
_entity_poly.pdbx_seq_one_letter_code
_entity_poly.pdbx_strand_id
1 'polypeptide(L)'
;QLSLVSKNEESVALQAIDNHPEMVLKREDFSSWRINWNDKAQNIVEILSEINLGGYSSVFIDDNPVERDRVRSALPEVYVPEWPEDPCLYVKSLSELRCFDLPALSDEDRSRTKMYSENRDRETLKVSSMTDWLEQLETVVTVEDLSESNIARASQLFNKTNQLNLSTRRMTADEMLSWANQDSRRIVVCSVKDKIGELGLTGIVSVEAQGPEAYVVDYLLSCRVMGRKVEETVIYIATNLSTTFVGY
;
A
#
# COMPACT_ATOMS: atom_id res chain seq x y z
N GLN A 1 -3.78 -8.89 5.20
CA GLN A 1 -3.05 -8.20 6.25
C GLN A 1 -3.79 -8.32 7.55
N LEU A 2 -3.07 -8.41 8.66
CA LEU A 2 -3.65 -8.48 10.00
C LEU A 2 -3.53 -7.12 10.68
N SER A 3 -4.57 -6.73 11.40
CA SER A 3 -4.56 -5.61 12.32
C SER A 3 -5.25 -5.99 13.62
N LEU A 4 -4.88 -5.37 14.71
CA LEU A 4 -5.41 -5.70 16.02
C LEU A 4 -6.20 -4.53 16.60
N VAL A 5 -7.44 -4.80 17.01
CA VAL A 5 -8.29 -3.84 17.74
C VAL A 5 -8.74 -4.49 19.05
N SER A 6 -8.32 -3.94 20.17
CA SER A 6 -8.60 -4.54 21.49
C SER A 6 -8.90 -3.47 22.54
N LYS A 7 -9.88 -3.73 23.38
CA LYS A 7 -10.12 -2.99 24.63
C LYS A 7 -9.27 -3.60 25.74
N ASN A 8 -8.04 -3.12 25.86
CA ASN A 8 -7.07 -3.62 26.84
C ASN A 8 -6.01 -2.54 27.14
N GLU A 9 -5.15 -2.83 28.10
CA GLU A 9 -3.90 -2.10 28.29
C GLU A 9 -2.89 -2.54 27.23
N GLU A 10 -2.37 -1.58 26.44
CA GLU A 10 -1.51 -1.87 25.30
C GLU A 10 -0.27 -2.66 25.68
N SER A 11 0.39 -2.25 26.76
CA SER A 11 1.61 -2.90 27.24
C SER A 11 1.40 -4.38 27.60
N VAL A 12 0.25 -4.69 28.22
CA VAL A 12 -0.11 -6.04 28.63
C VAL A 12 -0.42 -6.93 27.42
N ALA A 13 -1.21 -6.40 26.47
CA ALA A 13 -1.57 -7.16 25.27
C ALA A 13 -0.34 -7.42 24.38
N LEU A 14 0.52 -6.43 24.20
CA LEU A 14 1.75 -6.59 23.40
C LEU A 14 2.74 -7.55 24.10
N GLN A 15 2.84 -7.50 25.43
CA GLN A 15 3.66 -8.46 26.18
C GLN A 15 3.16 -9.89 26.01
N ALA A 16 1.84 -10.11 25.94
CA ALA A 16 1.27 -11.42 25.69
C ALA A 16 1.62 -11.92 24.27
N ILE A 17 1.53 -11.05 23.25
CA ILE A 17 1.92 -11.40 21.88
C ILE A 17 3.41 -11.78 21.80
N ASP A 18 4.28 -11.03 22.49
CA ASP A 18 5.73 -11.24 22.40
C ASP A 18 6.19 -12.50 23.15
N ASN A 19 5.61 -12.77 24.31
CA ASN A 19 6.19 -13.69 25.30
C ASN A 19 5.36 -14.94 25.57
N HIS A 20 4.10 -15.00 25.15
CA HIS A 20 3.30 -16.20 25.41
C HIS A 20 3.85 -17.38 24.60
N PRO A 21 4.16 -18.52 25.23
CA PRO A 21 4.87 -19.64 24.59
C PRO A 21 4.06 -20.30 23.44
N GLU A 22 2.75 -20.23 23.49
CA GLU A 22 1.87 -20.79 22.44
C GLU A 22 1.47 -19.74 21.39
N MET A 23 1.90 -18.49 21.50
CA MET A 23 1.57 -17.44 20.55
C MET A 23 2.41 -17.56 19.29
N VAL A 24 1.76 -17.89 18.18
CA VAL A 24 2.41 -18.04 16.87
C VAL A 24 2.66 -16.69 16.23
N LEU A 25 1.68 -15.78 16.31
CA LEU A 25 1.80 -14.44 15.74
C LEU A 25 2.74 -13.57 16.58
N LYS A 26 3.52 -12.74 15.87
CA LYS A 26 4.42 -11.75 16.47
C LYS A 26 3.99 -10.34 16.07
N ARG A 27 4.55 -9.31 16.71
CA ARG A 27 4.23 -7.91 16.39
C ARG A 27 4.42 -7.57 14.91
N GLU A 28 5.43 -8.15 14.29
CA GLU A 28 5.76 -7.97 12.88
C GLU A 28 4.71 -8.53 11.91
N ASP A 29 3.83 -9.43 12.39
CA ASP A 29 2.72 -9.96 11.59
C ASP A 29 1.54 -8.97 11.50
N PHE A 30 1.52 -7.94 12.33
CA PHE A 30 0.45 -6.95 12.35
C PHE A 30 0.86 -5.68 11.62
N SER A 31 0.06 -5.29 10.63
CA SER A 31 0.23 -4.05 9.87
C SER A 31 -0.04 -2.81 10.72
N SER A 32 -1.00 -2.88 11.62
CA SER A 32 -1.36 -1.80 12.54
C SER A 32 -2.11 -2.35 13.75
N TRP A 33 -2.19 -1.59 14.85
CA TRP A 33 -3.04 -1.91 15.99
C TRP A 33 -3.58 -0.69 16.71
N ARG A 34 -4.72 -0.87 17.39
CA ARG A 34 -5.30 0.05 18.34
C ARG A 34 -5.73 -0.76 19.56
N ILE A 35 -4.93 -0.69 20.61
CA ILE A 35 -5.18 -1.36 21.87
C ILE A 35 -5.40 -0.27 22.91
N ASN A 36 -6.66 0.05 23.15
CA ASN A 36 -7.10 1.11 24.06
C ASN A 36 -8.56 0.90 24.44
N TRP A 37 -9.12 1.76 25.26
CA TRP A 37 -10.51 1.67 25.74
C TRP A 37 -11.51 2.45 24.88
N ASN A 38 -11.10 3.00 23.75
CA ASN A 38 -11.97 3.72 22.82
C ASN A 38 -12.93 2.79 22.08
N ASP A 39 -13.89 3.38 21.37
CA ASP A 39 -14.80 2.67 20.49
C ASP A 39 -14.03 1.91 19.39
N LYS A 40 -14.28 0.59 19.29
CA LYS A 40 -13.62 -0.24 18.27
C LYS A 40 -13.92 0.21 16.84
N ALA A 41 -15.14 0.73 16.58
CA ALA A 41 -15.48 1.26 15.25
C ALA A 41 -14.59 2.46 14.88
N GLN A 42 -14.35 3.38 15.81
CA GLN A 42 -13.41 4.50 15.59
C GLN A 42 -11.99 3.99 15.38
N ASN A 43 -11.53 3.06 16.20
CA ASN A 43 -10.20 2.45 16.07
C ASN A 43 -10.02 1.77 14.70
N ILE A 44 -11.04 1.12 14.16
CA ILE A 44 -11.03 0.52 12.83
C ILE A 44 -10.86 1.60 11.75
N VAL A 45 -11.60 2.71 11.82
CA VAL A 45 -11.47 3.82 10.87
C VAL A 45 -10.05 4.38 10.87
N GLU A 46 -9.45 4.57 12.03
CA GLU A 46 -8.08 5.05 12.17
C GLU A 46 -7.07 4.06 11.53
N ILE A 47 -7.21 2.76 11.80
CA ILE A 47 -6.37 1.72 11.19
C ILE A 47 -6.54 1.71 9.67
N LEU A 48 -7.77 1.71 9.15
CA LEU A 48 -8.03 1.70 7.72
C LEU A 48 -7.43 2.93 7.02
N SER A 49 -7.50 4.09 7.67
CA SER A 49 -6.85 5.31 7.19
C SER A 49 -5.33 5.19 7.17
N GLU A 50 -4.72 4.67 8.23
CA GLU A 50 -3.28 4.47 8.35
C GLU A 50 -2.72 3.53 7.27
N ILE A 51 -3.42 2.41 7.03
CA ILE A 51 -3.00 1.42 6.02
C ILE A 51 -3.58 1.69 4.63
N ASN A 52 -4.29 2.80 4.47
CA ASN A 52 -4.92 3.24 3.22
C ASN A 52 -5.80 2.16 2.56
N LEU A 53 -6.70 1.57 3.34
CA LEU A 53 -7.68 0.59 2.88
C LEU A 53 -9.11 1.11 3.09
N GLY A 54 -10.00 0.75 2.15
CA GLY A 54 -11.43 1.01 2.29
C GLY A 54 -12.13 -0.03 3.15
N GLY A 55 -13.23 0.36 3.81
CA GLY A 55 -14.05 -0.54 4.64
C GLY A 55 -14.49 -1.81 3.92
N TYR A 56 -14.87 -1.71 2.63
CA TYR A 56 -15.27 -2.86 1.80
C TYR A 56 -14.18 -3.93 1.60
N SER A 57 -12.92 -3.60 1.92
CA SER A 57 -11.79 -4.53 1.84
C SER A 57 -11.38 -5.06 3.21
N SER A 58 -12.21 -4.87 4.23
CA SER A 58 -11.90 -5.24 5.61
C SER A 58 -12.92 -6.20 6.20
N VAL A 59 -12.43 -7.05 7.08
CA VAL A 59 -13.23 -8.01 7.86
C VAL A 59 -12.92 -7.79 9.32
N PHE A 60 -13.95 -7.60 10.15
CA PHE A 60 -13.81 -7.49 11.58
C PHE A 60 -14.34 -8.75 12.27
N ILE A 61 -13.48 -9.40 13.04
CA ILE A 61 -13.79 -10.60 13.83
C ILE A 61 -13.61 -10.26 15.31
N ASP A 62 -14.61 -10.58 16.11
CA ASP A 62 -14.59 -10.35 17.55
C ASP A 62 -15.45 -11.41 18.24
N ASP A 63 -15.06 -11.87 19.41
CA ASP A 63 -15.81 -12.83 20.21
C ASP A 63 -17.05 -12.19 20.88
N ASN A 64 -16.96 -10.89 21.20
CA ASN A 64 -18.05 -10.16 21.85
C ASN A 64 -19.11 -9.74 20.83
N PRO A 65 -20.37 -10.26 20.95
CA PRO A 65 -21.45 -9.90 20.04
C PRO A 65 -21.80 -8.39 20.08
N VAL A 66 -21.67 -7.75 21.23
CA VAL A 66 -21.95 -6.31 21.39
C VAL A 66 -20.97 -5.47 20.56
N GLU A 67 -19.69 -5.83 20.54
CA GLU A 67 -18.70 -5.14 19.73
C GLU A 67 -18.94 -5.39 18.24
N ARG A 68 -19.32 -6.63 17.84
CA ARG A 68 -19.69 -6.93 16.46
C ARG A 68 -20.89 -6.10 15.99
N ASP A 69 -21.95 -6.02 16.80
CA ASP A 69 -23.14 -5.24 16.46
C ASP A 69 -22.85 -3.74 16.42
N ARG A 70 -21.98 -3.26 17.31
CA ARG A 70 -21.53 -1.87 17.30
C ARG A 70 -20.79 -1.52 15.99
N VAL A 71 -19.85 -2.36 15.58
CA VAL A 71 -19.08 -2.15 14.34
C VAL A 71 -19.99 -2.30 13.13
N ARG A 72 -20.84 -3.31 13.07
CA ARG A 72 -21.81 -3.53 11.98
C ARG A 72 -22.74 -2.33 11.77
N SER A 73 -23.17 -1.70 12.86
CA SER A 73 -24.05 -0.53 12.81
C SER A 73 -23.31 0.75 12.42
N ALA A 74 -22.08 0.93 12.86
CA ALA A 74 -21.31 2.15 12.63
C ALA A 74 -20.57 2.15 11.28
N LEU A 75 -20.17 0.99 10.80
CA LEU A 75 -19.35 0.79 9.60
C LEU A 75 -20.00 -0.27 8.70
N PRO A 76 -21.10 0.04 8.02
CA PRO A 76 -21.83 -0.93 7.20
C PRO A 76 -21.02 -1.48 6.01
N GLU A 77 -19.94 -0.81 5.62
CA GLU A 77 -19.00 -1.24 4.60
C GLU A 77 -18.00 -2.31 5.08
N VAL A 78 -17.82 -2.47 6.40
CA VAL A 78 -16.93 -3.49 6.97
C VAL A 78 -17.69 -4.81 7.08
N TYR A 79 -17.14 -5.88 6.54
CA TYR A 79 -17.75 -7.20 6.70
C TYR A 79 -17.54 -7.72 8.12
N VAL A 80 -18.63 -7.94 8.85
CA VAL A 80 -18.62 -8.48 10.21
C VAL A 80 -19.35 -9.82 10.20
N PRO A 81 -18.64 -10.95 10.11
CA PRO A 81 -19.24 -12.28 10.09
C PRO A 81 -19.89 -12.62 11.43
N GLU A 82 -20.84 -13.55 11.40
CA GLU A 82 -21.29 -14.21 12.62
C GLU A 82 -20.14 -15.04 13.19
N TRP A 83 -19.99 -14.99 14.51
CA TRP A 83 -18.87 -15.64 15.18
C TRP A 83 -19.39 -16.53 16.31
N PRO A 84 -18.90 -17.78 16.43
CA PRO A 84 -19.38 -18.71 17.45
C PRO A 84 -19.00 -18.26 18.87
N GLU A 85 -19.82 -18.62 19.83
CA GLU A 85 -19.53 -18.40 21.26
C GLU A 85 -18.46 -19.41 21.77
N ASP A 86 -18.46 -20.62 21.24
CA ASP A 86 -17.50 -21.66 21.61
C ASP A 86 -16.17 -21.46 20.92
N PRO A 87 -15.07 -21.17 21.66
CA PRO A 87 -13.73 -20.99 21.08
C PRO A 87 -13.21 -22.21 20.29
N CYS A 88 -13.68 -23.42 20.61
CA CYS A 88 -13.31 -24.63 19.87
C CYS A 88 -13.75 -24.59 18.39
N LEU A 89 -14.72 -23.74 18.07
CA LEU A 89 -15.22 -23.56 16.71
C LEU A 89 -14.53 -22.45 15.91
N TYR A 90 -13.65 -21.65 16.54
CA TYR A 90 -13.03 -20.48 15.90
C TYR A 90 -12.23 -20.83 14.66
N VAL A 91 -11.39 -21.87 14.74
CA VAL A 91 -10.57 -22.31 13.60
C VAL A 91 -11.45 -22.76 12.43
N LYS A 92 -12.52 -23.51 12.73
CA LYS A 92 -13.47 -23.96 11.72
C LYS A 92 -14.18 -22.76 11.07
N SER A 93 -14.71 -21.85 11.87
CA SER A 93 -15.40 -20.66 11.37
C SER A 93 -14.50 -19.79 10.52
N LEU A 94 -13.24 -19.60 10.93
CA LEU A 94 -12.26 -18.87 10.14
C LEU A 94 -11.98 -19.56 8.79
N SER A 95 -11.84 -20.89 8.78
CA SER A 95 -11.56 -21.63 7.55
C SER A 95 -12.75 -21.68 6.57
N GLU A 96 -13.95 -21.46 7.05
CA GLU A 96 -15.17 -21.38 6.23
C GLU A 96 -15.38 -19.99 5.60
N LEU A 97 -14.66 -18.95 6.06
CA LEU A 97 -14.72 -17.62 5.46
C LEU A 97 -14.02 -17.58 4.11
N ARG A 98 -14.78 -17.40 3.04
CA ARG A 98 -14.28 -17.33 1.67
C ARG A 98 -13.77 -15.94 1.25
N CYS A 99 -13.98 -14.93 2.09
CA CYS A 99 -13.56 -13.57 1.80
C CYS A 99 -12.03 -13.36 1.75
N PHE A 100 -11.26 -14.34 2.23
CA PHE A 100 -9.79 -14.35 2.17
C PHE A 100 -9.21 -15.15 1.01
N ASP A 101 -10.07 -15.83 0.22
CA ASP A 101 -9.61 -16.61 -0.92
C ASP A 101 -9.09 -15.68 -2.03
N LEU A 102 -7.84 -15.85 -2.42
CA LEU A 102 -7.19 -15.11 -3.48
C LEU A 102 -6.76 -16.07 -4.60
N PRO A 103 -6.94 -15.71 -5.87
CA PRO A 103 -6.54 -16.57 -7.00
C PRO A 103 -5.03 -16.74 -7.09
N ALA A 104 -4.25 -15.76 -6.64
CA ALA A 104 -2.79 -15.80 -6.56
C ALA A 104 -2.28 -14.77 -5.55
N LEU A 105 -1.15 -15.08 -4.90
CA LEU A 105 -0.40 -14.16 -4.05
C LEU A 105 0.87 -13.73 -4.78
N SER A 106 1.05 -12.44 -4.99
CA SER A 106 2.30 -11.89 -5.50
C SER A 106 3.34 -11.76 -4.38
N ASP A 107 4.62 -11.66 -4.74
CA ASP A 107 5.69 -11.41 -3.76
C ASP A 107 5.50 -10.06 -3.05
N GLU A 108 4.90 -9.08 -3.73
CA GLU A 108 4.52 -7.83 -3.10
C GLU A 108 3.42 -8.00 -2.04
N ASP A 109 2.42 -8.83 -2.31
CA ASP A 109 1.37 -9.10 -1.32
C ASP A 109 1.95 -9.75 -0.05
N ARG A 110 3.00 -10.57 -0.21
CA ARG A 110 3.75 -11.19 0.91
C ARG A 110 4.57 -10.17 1.70
N SER A 111 5.19 -9.21 1.01
CA SER A 111 6.03 -8.17 1.66
C SER A 111 5.22 -7.01 2.23
N ARG A 112 3.92 -6.96 1.99
CA ARG A 112 3.06 -5.81 2.31
C ARG A 112 3.00 -5.48 3.81
N THR A 113 2.94 -6.49 4.68
CA THR A 113 2.94 -6.27 6.14
C THR A 113 4.23 -5.58 6.60
N LYS A 114 5.38 -6.06 6.10
CA LYS A 114 6.69 -5.43 6.35
C LYS A 114 6.73 -3.97 5.88
N MET A 115 6.17 -3.69 4.71
CA MET A 115 6.10 -2.32 4.18
C MET A 115 5.28 -1.37 5.07
N TYR A 116 4.22 -1.84 5.71
CA TYR A 116 3.45 -1.04 6.67
C TYR A 116 4.20 -0.83 7.98
N SER A 117 4.91 -1.84 8.48
CA SER A 117 5.78 -1.69 9.66
C SER A 117 6.84 -0.63 9.39
N GLU A 118 7.56 -0.72 8.27
CA GLU A 118 8.55 0.29 7.87
C GLU A 118 7.94 1.68 7.68
N ASN A 119 6.69 1.78 7.25
CA ASN A 119 6.00 3.07 7.10
C ASN A 119 5.72 3.72 8.46
N ARG A 120 5.33 2.95 9.46
CA ARG A 120 5.20 3.46 10.86
C ARG A 120 6.53 3.99 11.37
N ASP A 121 7.63 3.25 11.15
CA ASP A 121 8.96 3.68 11.56
C ASP A 121 9.35 5.00 10.90
N ARG A 122 8.99 5.20 9.63
CA ARG A 122 9.17 6.47 8.91
C ARG A 122 8.37 7.60 9.53
N GLU A 123 7.14 7.34 9.95
CA GLU A 123 6.28 8.37 10.56
C GLU A 123 6.76 8.79 11.94
N THR A 124 7.33 7.87 12.71
CA THR A 124 7.93 8.21 14.02
C THR A 124 9.15 9.12 13.90
N LEU A 125 9.82 9.15 12.74
CA LEU A 125 10.93 10.06 12.45
C LEU A 125 10.51 11.49 12.08
N LYS A 126 9.21 11.79 11.95
CA LYS A 126 8.69 13.15 11.74
C LYS A 126 8.91 14.04 12.96
N VAL A 127 10.12 14.55 13.16
CA VAL A 127 10.48 15.15 14.46
C VAL A 127 10.31 16.66 14.55
N SER A 128 10.70 17.47 13.59
CA SER A 128 10.68 18.94 13.78
C SER A 128 10.31 19.77 12.56
N SER A 129 10.73 19.34 11.37
CA SER A 129 10.30 19.95 10.11
C SER A 129 10.21 18.90 9.01
N MET A 130 9.38 19.18 8.00
CA MET A 130 9.27 18.31 6.81
C MET A 130 10.62 18.19 6.08
N THR A 131 11.40 19.26 6.05
CA THR A 131 12.70 19.27 5.37
C THR A 131 13.70 18.37 6.08
N ASP A 132 13.83 18.48 7.40
CA ASP A 132 14.75 17.67 8.19
C ASP A 132 14.37 16.17 8.12
N TRP A 133 13.08 15.87 8.08
CA TRP A 133 12.58 14.52 7.92
C TRP A 133 12.95 13.92 6.56
N LEU A 134 12.78 14.68 5.47
CA LEU A 134 13.13 14.25 4.12
C LEU A 134 14.64 14.03 3.97
N GLU A 135 15.46 14.90 4.53
CA GLU A 135 16.92 14.73 4.55
C GLU A 135 17.35 13.48 5.32
N GLN A 136 16.70 13.22 6.46
CA GLN A 136 16.99 12.03 7.26
C GLN A 136 16.61 10.72 6.57
N LEU A 137 15.63 10.71 5.69
CA LEU A 137 15.20 9.51 4.96
C LEU A 137 16.21 9.08 3.89
N GLU A 138 17.03 10.00 3.38
CA GLU A 138 18.02 9.71 2.32
C GLU A 138 17.34 9.00 1.11
N THR A 139 16.20 9.53 0.68
CA THR A 139 15.39 8.91 -0.36
C THR A 139 16.11 8.91 -1.70
N VAL A 140 16.18 7.75 -2.33
CA VAL A 140 16.75 7.54 -3.66
C VAL A 140 15.67 7.08 -4.62
N VAL A 141 15.56 7.76 -5.76
CA VAL A 141 14.67 7.40 -6.87
C VAL A 141 15.51 6.83 -8.00
N THR A 142 15.28 5.59 -8.38
CA THR A 142 15.91 4.92 -9.51
C THR A 142 14.93 4.90 -10.68
N VAL A 143 15.40 5.28 -11.86
CA VAL A 143 14.59 5.37 -13.10
C VAL A 143 15.11 4.35 -14.09
N GLU A 144 14.21 3.56 -14.65
CA GLU A 144 14.53 2.52 -15.63
C GLU A 144 13.49 2.55 -16.77
N ASP A 145 13.92 2.14 -17.94
CA ASP A 145 12.97 1.90 -19.03
C ASP A 145 12.07 0.68 -18.73
N LEU A 146 10.87 0.70 -19.27
CA LEU A 146 9.99 -0.46 -19.22
C LEU A 146 10.65 -1.64 -19.92
N SER A 147 10.68 -2.79 -19.29
CA SER A 147 11.36 -4.00 -19.77
C SER A 147 10.62 -5.26 -19.30
N GLU A 148 11.01 -6.41 -19.83
CA GLU A 148 10.46 -7.71 -19.41
C GLU A 148 10.65 -7.99 -17.92
N SER A 149 11.71 -7.44 -17.31
CA SER A 149 12.00 -7.65 -15.89
C SER A 149 11.07 -6.87 -14.95
N ASN A 150 10.54 -5.71 -15.38
CA ASN A 150 9.73 -4.84 -14.54
C ASN A 150 8.26 -4.71 -15.00
N ILE A 151 7.91 -5.23 -16.19
CA ILE A 151 6.58 -5.08 -16.78
C ILE A 151 5.45 -5.66 -15.91
N ALA A 152 5.66 -6.81 -15.28
CA ALA A 152 4.64 -7.45 -14.46
C ALA A 152 4.22 -6.53 -13.30
N ARG A 153 5.21 -5.91 -12.65
CA ARG A 153 4.97 -4.97 -11.57
C ARG A 153 4.43 -3.62 -12.08
N ALA A 154 4.94 -3.14 -13.19
CA ALA A 154 4.45 -1.91 -13.83
C ALA A 154 2.96 -2.05 -14.20
N SER A 155 2.57 -3.14 -14.85
CA SER A 155 1.17 -3.42 -15.20
C SER A 155 0.27 -3.52 -13.97
N GLN A 156 0.74 -4.14 -12.90
CA GLN A 156 -0.01 -4.20 -11.64
C GLN A 156 -0.23 -2.80 -11.06
N LEU A 157 0.82 -1.96 -11.01
CA LEU A 157 0.72 -0.58 -10.51
C LEU A 157 -0.21 0.25 -11.39
N PHE A 158 -0.08 0.13 -12.71
CA PHE A 158 -0.89 0.84 -13.71
C PHE A 158 -2.39 0.56 -13.52
N ASN A 159 -2.75 -0.68 -13.23
CA ASN A 159 -4.13 -1.11 -13.10
C ASN A 159 -4.72 -0.95 -11.68
N LYS A 160 -3.89 -0.91 -10.63
CA LYS A 160 -4.35 -0.80 -9.24
C LYS A 160 -4.29 0.63 -8.67
N THR A 161 -3.56 1.57 -9.30
CA THR A 161 -3.39 2.93 -8.78
C THR A 161 -4.58 3.80 -9.17
N ASN A 162 -5.26 4.38 -8.17
CA ASN A 162 -6.40 5.26 -8.36
C ASN A 162 -6.16 6.68 -7.80
N GLN A 163 -5.27 6.87 -6.82
CA GLN A 163 -5.12 8.15 -6.11
C GLN A 163 -4.34 9.19 -6.91
N LEU A 164 -3.22 8.80 -7.51
CA LEU A 164 -2.46 9.67 -8.40
C LEU A 164 -2.24 8.96 -9.73
N ASN A 165 -3.28 8.97 -10.54
CA ASN A 165 -3.29 8.43 -11.90
C ASN A 165 -3.99 9.46 -12.80
N LEU A 166 -3.21 10.27 -13.50
CA LEU A 166 -3.75 11.40 -14.27
C LEU A 166 -4.37 10.99 -15.61
N SER A 167 -4.09 9.77 -16.11
CA SER A 167 -4.65 9.31 -17.39
C SER A 167 -5.87 8.40 -17.25
N THR A 168 -6.02 7.73 -16.11
CA THR A 168 -7.06 6.72 -15.85
C THR A 168 -7.11 5.55 -16.86
N ARG A 169 -6.12 5.45 -17.76
CA ARG A 169 -5.99 4.31 -18.66
C ARG A 169 -5.76 3.01 -17.89
N ARG A 170 -6.13 1.91 -18.51
CA ARG A 170 -5.80 0.55 -18.05
C ARG A 170 -5.14 -0.19 -19.20
N MET A 171 -4.04 -0.87 -18.92
CA MET A 171 -3.27 -1.58 -19.95
C MET A 171 -2.75 -2.90 -19.37
N THR A 172 -2.84 -3.94 -20.19
CA THR A 172 -2.16 -5.20 -19.93
C THR A 172 -0.65 -5.05 -20.12
N ALA A 173 0.13 -6.04 -19.66
CA ALA A 173 1.57 -6.06 -19.85
C ALA A 173 1.96 -5.97 -21.35
N ASP A 174 1.29 -6.75 -22.19
CA ASP A 174 1.55 -6.79 -23.63
C ASP A 174 1.20 -5.47 -24.33
N GLU A 175 0.10 -4.84 -23.93
CA GLU A 175 -0.27 -3.51 -24.43
C GLU A 175 0.73 -2.43 -24.05
N MET A 176 1.26 -2.47 -22.81
CA MET A 176 2.30 -1.53 -22.36
C MET A 176 3.60 -1.70 -23.16
N LEU A 177 4.06 -2.94 -23.36
CA LEU A 177 5.26 -3.22 -24.18
C LEU A 177 5.04 -2.80 -25.65
N SER A 178 3.90 -3.14 -26.22
CA SER A 178 3.57 -2.76 -27.59
C SER A 178 3.49 -1.25 -27.77
N TRP A 179 2.98 -0.52 -26.76
CA TRP A 179 2.91 0.93 -26.79
C TRP A 179 4.31 1.57 -26.66
N ALA A 180 5.17 1.05 -25.77
CA ALA A 180 6.51 1.55 -25.53
C ALA A 180 7.49 1.25 -26.66
N ASN A 181 7.25 0.23 -27.49
CA ASN A 181 8.08 -0.17 -28.62
C ASN A 181 7.92 0.72 -29.88
N GLN A 182 7.10 1.77 -29.82
CA GLN A 182 6.96 2.73 -30.93
C GLN A 182 7.99 3.84 -30.79
N ASP A 183 8.66 4.20 -31.89
CA ASP A 183 9.80 5.15 -31.91
C ASP A 183 9.49 6.51 -31.26
N SER A 184 8.22 6.96 -31.32
CA SER A 184 7.77 8.22 -30.72
C SER A 184 7.32 8.09 -29.25
N ARG A 185 7.46 6.91 -28.63
CA ARG A 185 6.87 6.63 -27.30
C ARG A 185 7.91 6.04 -26.35
N ARG A 186 7.77 6.39 -25.10
CA ARG A 186 8.61 5.84 -24.03
C ARG A 186 7.83 5.69 -22.74
N ILE A 187 8.04 4.58 -22.05
CA ILE A 187 7.56 4.38 -20.69
C ILE A 187 8.76 4.17 -19.78
N VAL A 188 8.84 4.95 -18.73
CA VAL A 188 9.81 4.75 -17.66
C VAL A 188 9.10 4.39 -16.35
N VAL A 189 9.78 3.61 -15.55
CA VAL A 189 9.34 3.19 -14.23
C VAL A 189 10.28 3.77 -13.17
N CYS A 190 9.72 4.16 -12.04
CA CYS A 190 10.45 4.73 -10.93
C CYS A 190 10.36 3.82 -9.72
N SER A 191 11.49 3.38 -9.22
CA SER A 191 11.61 2.63 -7.97
C SER A 191 12.17 3.54 -6.89
N VAL A 192 11.67 3.41 -5.67
CA VAL A 192 12.06 4.26 -4.53
C VAL A 192 12.57 3.40 -3.39
N LYS A 193 13.67 3.84 -2.79
CA LYS A 193 14.20 3.30 -1.53
C LYS A 193 14.62 4.43 -0.61
N ASP A 194 14.65 4.16 0.68
CA ASP A 194 15.21 5.06 1.69
C ASP A 194 16.05 4.25 2.70
N LYS A 195 16.59 4.90 3.73
CA LYS A 195 17.43 4.24 4.74
C LYS A 195 16.69 3.19 5.59
N ILE A 196 15.36 3.22 5.61
CA ILE A 196 14.54 2.29 6.40
C ILE A 196 14.24 1.04 5.58
N GLY A 197 13.99 1.20 4.26
CA GLY A 197 13.72 0.04 3.41
C GLY A 197 13.38 0.37 1.95
N GLU A 198 13.11 -0.66 1.18
CA GLU A 198 12.73 -0.55 -0.23
C GLU A 198 11.22 -0.41 -0.37
N LEU A 199 10.79 0.64 -1.06
CA LEU A 199 9.39 0.87 -1.41
C LEU A 199 9.02 0.24 -2.78
N GLY A 200 10.05 -0.22 -3.52
CA GLY A 200 9.93 -0.88 -4.80
C GLY A 200 9.47 0.05 -5.93
N LEU A 201 8.91 -0.53 -7.00
CA LEU A 201 8.39 0.23 -8.13
C LEU A 201 7.11 0.95 -7.71
N THR A 202 7.16 2.29 -7.71
CA THR A 202 6.13 3.17 -7.15
C THR A 202 5.65 4.24 -8.12
N GLY A 203 6.36 4.48 -9.24
CA GLY A 203 5.97 5.47 -10.23
C GLY A 203 6.08 4.96 -11.66
N ILE A 204 5.23 5.50 -12.55
CA ILE A 204 5.26 5.28 -14.00
C ILE A 204 5.01 6.60 -14.69
N VAL A 205 5.83 6.89 -15.70
CA VAL A 205 5.63 8.00 -16.62
C VAL A 205 5.68 7.47 -18.04
N SER A 206 4.72 7.85 -18.87
CA SER A 206 4.79 7.64 -20.32
C SER A 206 4.78 8.97 -21.07
N VAL A 207 5.58 9.03 -22.12
CA VAL A 207 5.75 10.22 -22.95
C VAL A 207 5.56 9.83 -24.42
N GLU A 208 4.89 10.68 -25.18
CA GLU A 208 4.71 10.56 -26.62
C GLU A 208 5.17 11.84 -27.33
N ALA A 209 6.07 11.70 -28.31
CA ALA A 209 6.48 12.79 -29.16
C ALA A 209 5.53 12.98 -30.33
N GLN A 210 5.12 14.22 -30.62
CA GLN A 210 4.25 14.61 -31.73
C GLN A 210 4.88 15.81 -32.45
N GLY A 211 5.74 15.53 -33.43
CA GLY A 211 6.50 16.57 -34.11
C GLY A 211 7.52 17.22 -33.17
N PRO A 212 7.50 18.56 -33.02
CA PRO A 212 8.42 19.27 -32.15
C PRO A 212 7.99 19.26 -30.66
N GLU A 213 6.90 18.66 -30.32
CA GLU A 213 6.33 18.64 -28.96
C GLU A 213 6.33 17.22 -28.39
N ALA A 214 6.42 17.11 -27.08
CA ALA A 214 6.28 15.85 -26.37
C ALA A 214 5.25 16.01 -25.25
N TYR A 215 4.41 15.01 -25.10
CA TYR A 215 3.29 14.99 -24.17
C TYR A 215 3.49 13.90 -23.13
N VAL A 216 3.29 14.23 -21.86
CA VAL A 216 3.14 13.25 -20.79
C VAL A 216 1.76 12.63 -20.93
N VAL A 217 1.70 11.37 -21.32
CA VAL A 217 0.45 10.63 -21.56
C VAL A 217 -0.06 10.00 -20.28
N ASP A 218 0.85 9.39 -19.51
CA ASP A 218 0.52 8.81 -18.21
C ASP A 218 1.48 9.34 -17.15
N TYR A 219 0.92 9.62 -15.99
CA TYR A 219 1.65 9.91 -14.77
C TYR A 219 0.95 9.19 -13.62
N LEU A 220 1.64 8.18 -13.08
CA LEU A 220 1.13 7.39 -11.97
C LEU A 220 2.15 7.40 -10.83
N LEU A 221 1.64 7.56 -9.62
CA LEU A 221 2.46 7.45 -8.42
C LEU A 221 1.69 6.73 -7.32
N SER A 222 2.36 5.80 -6.65
CA SER A 222 1.80 5.10 -5.50
C SER A 222 1.68 6.03 -4.29
N CYS A 223 0.58 5.93 -3.56
CA CYS A 223 0.38 6.70 -2.32
C CYS A 223 1.48 6.49 -1.28
N ARG A 224 2.20 5.39 -1.34
CA ARG A 224 3.32 5.06 -0.41
C ARG A 224 4.47 6.06 -0.43
N VAL A 225 4.63 6.80 -1.51
CA VAL A 225 5.71 7.77 -1.69
C VAL A 225 5.23 9.21 -1.77
N MET A 226 3.93 9.42 -1.64
CA MET A 226 3.34 10.77 -1.68
C MET A 226 3.78 11.61 -0.47
N GLY A 227 3.94 12.91 -0.70
CA GLY A 227 4.38 13.86 0.32
C GLY A 227 5.87 13.78 0.68
N ARG A 228 6.68 13.10 -0.17
CA ARG A 228 8.14 12.93 0.03
C ARG A 228 8.96 13.60 -1.06
N LYS A 229 8.40 14.54 -1.79
CA LYS A 229 8.99 15.19 -2.98
C LYS A 229 9.34 14.23 -4.13
N VAL A 230 8.86 12.99 -4.06
CA VAL A 230 8.98 12.04 -5.18
C VAL A 230 8.11 12.49 -6.35
N GLU A 231 6.98 13.14 -6.07
CA GLU A 231 6.09 13.74 -7.07
C GLU A 231 6.83 14.73 -7.97
N GLU A 232 7.55 15.66 -7.36
CA GLU A 232 8.34 16.67 -8.06
C GLU A 232 9.48 16.05 -8.85
N THR A 233 10.14 15.04 -8.27
CA THR A 233 11.21 14.28 -8.94
C THR A 233 10.68 13.57 -10.19
N VAL A 234 9.52 12.95 -10.12
CA VAL A 234 8.92 12.24 -11.26
C VAL A 234 8.46 13.22 -12.34
N ILE A 235 7.98 14.43 -11.97
CA ILE A 235 7.69 15.51 -12.92
C ILE A 235 8.98 15.97 -13.62
N TYR A 236 10.06 16.17 -12.88
CA TYR A 236 11.37 16.54 -13.45
C TYR A 236 11.87 15.47 -14.44
N ILE A 237 11.72 14.19 -14.13
CA ILE A 237 12.04 13.08 -15.02
C ILE A 237 11.18 13.16 -16.30
N ALA A 238 9.89 13.36 -16.17
CA ALA A 238 8.97 13.49 -17.30
C ALA A 238 9.39 14.64 -18.24
N THR A 239 9.79 15.78 -17.68
CA THR A 239 10.24 16.96 -18.44
C THR A 239 11.54 16.65 -19.19
N ASN A 240 12.52 15.99 -18.55
CA ASN A 240 13.77 15.63 -19.20
C ASN A 240 13.58 14.57 -20.30
N LEU A 241 12.68 13.62 -20.11
CA LEU A 241 12.32 12.66 -21.15
C LEU A 241 11.74 13.36 -22.38
N SER A 242 10.86 14.33 -22.15
CA SER A 242 10.24 15.12 -23.23
C SER A 242 11.30 15.88 -24.04
N THR A 243 12.27 16.51 -23.38
CA THR A 243 13.35 17.23 -24.07
C THR A 243 14.28 16.31 -24.87
N THR A 244 14.54 15.11 -24.38
CA THR A 244 15.38 14.11 -25.09
C THR A 244 14.71 13.64 -26.37
N PHE A 245 13.39 13.50 -26.39
CA PHE A 245 12.64 13.11 -27.60
C PHE A 245 12.58 14.20 -28.65
N VAL A 246 12.60 15.46 -28.27
CA VAL A 246 12.46 16.60 -29.20
C VAL A 246 13.81 17.12 -29.70
N GLY A 247 14.94 16.57 -29.19
CA GLY A 247 16.28 16.84 -29.74
C GLY A 247 16.82 18.24 -29.44
N TYR A 248 16.58 18.76 -28.22
CA TYR A 248 17.22 20.00 -27.71
C TYR A 248 18.42 19.65 -26.82
#